data_06a8910999219cfa391fd395bc7789e6
#
_entry.id   06a8910999219cfa391fd395bc7789e6
#
_cell.length_a   1.000
_cell.length_b   1.000
_cell.length_c   1.000
_cell.angle_alpha   90.00
_cell.angle_beta   90.00
_cell.angle_gamma   90.00
#
_symmetry.space_group_name_H-M   'P 1'
#
loop_
_entity.id
_entity.type
_entity.pdbx_description
1 polymer ?
#
loop_
_entity_poly.entity_id
_entity_poly.type
_entity_poly.pdbx_seq_one_letter_code
_entity_poly.pdbx_strand_id
1 'polypeptide(L)'
;MDRFLRAAVPITAVIAAACGGQAAPRGAGRPAAPSLGRVHLQVSCDPAVQPDFDRALALLHHMTYPQARAGFQAVLARDPRCAMAHWGIAMTLFQPLWPTRPGRAELEAGWQAAEQARALAPASPIERGHIASVAAFFQDPASDDYWRRIDRWEAALAALHETAPDDPEVTAFYALALLASARPGPSVDQHARAAISLLVPLLRRHPDHPGAMHYIVHADDTPGRERDNLDVVRRYERAAPDNPHAQHMPTHIYTRLGDWDGVIRGNLRAADAALRHPAGDRGQFVWDEFAHATEYLVYAYLQEGADGKAAAAVERLLAMKNIEPSVKTAFHLASTRARYTLERQDWRAAAAIVPRQPPVVDWDRFPWPEAVAWFARGYGASRSGGGEEPARAIARLAELEKRTTDAGEVVFARQIQVLRLDLEAWTRHAAKDDVQAVALLQQAVELEGATPKPPVTPAPTLPAPELMGDLLLELGRAGEAADAYRLSLERFPRRFNSTLGLARALEAAGDRRAAAAAYCDLVAIAARGTRAGSLAELRPHRASCRAQR
;
A
#
# COMPACT_ATOMS: atom_id res chain seq x y z
N MET A 1 -50.63 57.09 -6.45
CA MET A 1 -52.07 56.82 -6.49
C MET A 1 -52.25 55.52 -5.75
N ASP A 2 -52.81 55.73 -4.63
CA ASP A 2 -53.80 55.04 -3.79
C ASP A 2 -53.36 53.67 -3.21
N ARG A 3 -53.02 53.64 -1.92
CA ARG A 3 -53.87 53.58 -0.70
C ARG A 3 -54.81 52.37 -0.68
N PHE A 4 -54.61 51.43 0.21
CA PHE A 4 -55.57 51.12 1.28
C PHE A 4 -54.94 50.33 2.45
N LEU A 5 -55.11 50.94 3.62
CA LEU A 5 -54.96 50.47 4.98
C LEU A 5 -56.11 49.55 5.42
N ARG A 6 -55.85 48.72 6.44
CA ARG A 6 -56.65 48.33 7.63
C ARG A 6 -56.59 46.84 7.85
N ALA A 7 -56.58 46.26 9.04
CA ALA A 7 -56.55 46.67 10.44
C ALA A 7 -56.15 45.47 11.31
N ALA A 8 -55.52 45.75 12.41
CA ALA A 8 -55.16 44.75 13.46
C ALA A 8 -56.35 44.53 14.42
N VAL A 9 -56.55 43.31 14.87
CA VAL A 9 -57.31 42.97 16.09
C VAL A 9 -56.48 42.01 16.94
N PRO A 10 -56.24 42.32 18.22
CA PRO A 10 -55.53 41.40 19.14
C PRO A 10 -56.54 40.49 19.84
N ILE A 11 -56.26 39.20 19.86
CA ILE A 11 -56.90 38.23 20.78
C ILE A 11 -55.89 37.86 21.86
N THR A 12 -56.12 38.35 23.04
CA THR A 12 -55.40 37.95 24.28
C THR A 12 -55.98 36.63 24.73
N ALA A 13 -55.16 35.56 24.72
CA ALA A 13 -55.47 34.31 25.39
C ALA A 13 -54.47 34.12 26.54
N VAL A 14 -54.97 34.17 27.75
CA VAL A 14 -54.28 33.83 28.98
C VAL A 14 -54.21 32.30 29.05
N ILE A 15 -53.00 31.74 29.07
CA ILE A 15 -52.81 30.31 29.40
C ILE A 15 -51.91 30.23 30.64
N ALA A 16 -52.46 29.58 31.66
CA ALA A 16 -51.83 29.34 32.96
C ALA A 16 -50.58 28.50 32.79
N ALA A 17 -49.49 28.93 33.43
CA ALA A 17 -48.24 28.18 33.55
C ALA A 17 -48.38 27.01 34.53
N ALA A 18 -48.35 25.78 34.05
CA ALA A 18 -48.08 24.60 34.84
C ALA A 18 -46.54 24.37 34.85
N CYS A 19 -45.92 24.54 36.04
CA CYS A 19 -44.52 24.20 36.26
C CYS A 19 -44.36 22.67 36.26
N GLY A 20 -44.06 22.11 35.08
CA GLY A 20 -43.54 20.75 34.94
C GLY A 20 -42.01 20.83 34.80
N GLY A 21 -41.25 20.44 35.82
CA GLY A 21 -39.80 20.35 35.73
C GLY A 21 -39.38 19.32 34.69
N GLN A 22 -38.94 19.77 33.55
CA GLN A 22 -38.25 18.94 32.58
C GLN A 22 -36.81 18.75 33.08
N ALA A 23 -36.45 17.51 33.41
CA ALA A 23 -35.08 17.11 33.64
C ALA A 23 -34.27 17.40 32.34
N ALA A 24 -33.18 18.16 32.45
CA ALA A 24 -32.27 18.42 31.36
C ALA A 24 -31.80 17.08 30.76
N PRO A 25 -31.70 16.95 29.41
CA PRO A 25 -31.15 15.75 28.82
C PRO A 25 -29.72 15.57 29.32
N ARG A 26 -29.45 14.39 29.92
CA ARG A 26 -28.10 13.98 30.30
C ARG A 26 -27.22 14.15 29.08
N GLY A 27 -26.13 14.92 29.19
CA GLY A 27 -25.26 15.30 28.15
C GLY A 27 -24.91 14.11 27.25
N ALA A 28 -25.03 14.31 25.95
CA ALA A 28 -24.53 13.37 24.96
C ALA A 28 -23.06 13.14 25.28
N GLY A 29 -22.73 11.94 25.76
CA GLY A 29 -21.37 11.55 26.07
C GLY A 29 -20.51 11.82 24.84
N ARG A 30 -19.36 12.44 25.05
CA ARG A 30 -18.35 12.64 24.01
C ARG A 30 -18.19 11.28 23.30
N PRO A 31 -18.29 11.21 21.96
CA PRO A 31 -18.13 9.95 21.25
C PRO A 31 -16.83 9.29 21.73
N ALA A 32 -16.90 7.99 22.06
CA ALA A 32 -15.72 7.25 22.49
C ALA A 32 -14.62 7.42 21.45
N ALA A 33 -13.39 7.69 21.91
CA ALA A 33 -12.26 7.81 21.01
C ALA A 33 -12.14 6.50 20.17
N PRO A 34 -11.83 6.58 18.86
CA PRO A 34 -11.70 5.40 18.01
C PRO A 34 -10.77 4.37 18.64
N SER A 35 -11.16 3.08 18.55
CA SER A 35 -10.30 1.98 19.01
C SER A 35 -9.03 1.93 18.15
N LEU A 36 -7.87 1.77 18.80
CA LEU A 36 -6.56 1.58 18.16
C LEU A 36 -5.86 0.31 18.65
N GLY A 37 -6.60 -0.60 19.31
CA GLY A 37 -6.01 -1.69 20.07
C GLY A 37 -5.51 -1.20 21.43
N ARG A 38 -4.62 -1.97 22.06
CA ARG A 38 -4.07 -1.64 23.39
C ARG A 38 -2.56 -1.79 23.40
N VAL A 39 -1.90 -0.72 23.76
CA VAL A 39 -0.46 -0.66 24.05
C VAL A 39 -0.25 0.04 25.38
N HIS A 40 0.83 -0.26 26.05
CA HIS A 40 1.24 0.44 27.24
C HIS A 40 2.75 0.33 27.41
N LEU A 41 3.44 1.44 27.26
CA LEU A 41 4.84 1.60 27.64
C LEU A 41 4.90 2.59 28.80
N GLN A 42 5.21 2.08 30.00
CA GLN A 42 5.37 2.95 31.17
C GLN A 42 6.49 3.95 30.94
N VAL A 43 6.18 5.24 30.98
CA VAL A 43 7.14 6.32 30.76
C VAL A 43 7.39 7.15 32.01
N SER A 44 8.63 7.66 32.16
CA SER A 44 9.06 8.54 33.26
C SER A 44 8.64 10.00 33.01
N CYS A 45 7.41 10.22 32.54
CA CYS A 45 6.82 11.53 32.27
C CYS A 45 5.76 11.84 33.35
N ASP A 46 5.14 13.04 33.30
CA ASP A 46 3.97 13.31 34.14
C ASP A 46 2.90 12.22 33.90
N PRO A 47 2.43 11.53 34.95
CA PRO A 47 1.40 10.49 34.82
C PRO A 47 0.13 10.94 34.09
N ALA A 48 -0.17 12.23 34.09
CA ALA A 48 -1.34 12.79 33.40
C ALA A 48 -1.21 12.75 31.86
N VAL A 49 -0.03 12.56 31.31
CA VAL A 49 0.18 12.43 29.85
C VAL A 49 0.27 10.98 29.37
N GLN A 50 0.33 9.99 30.27
CA GLN A 50 0.45 8.58 29.91
C GLN A 50 -0.63 8.11 28.90
N PRO A 51 -1.93 8.43 29.06
CA PRO A 51 -2.94 8.01 28.10
C PRO A 51 -2.75 8.61 26.70
N ASP A 52 -2.27 9.86 26.62
CA ASP A 52 -2.00 10.52 25.33
C ASP A 52 -0.76 9.92 24.66
N PHE A 53 0.26 9.56 25.47
CA PHE A 53 1.44 8.85 25.02
C PHE A 53 1.09 7.46 24.47
N ASP A 54 0.32 6.65 25.21
CA ASP A 54 -0.11 5.31 24.77
C ASP A 54 -0.93 5.39 23.46
N ARG A 55 -1.76 6.43 23.32
CA ARG A 55 -2.49 6.68 22.06
C ARG A 55 -1.54 7.01 20.89
N ALA A 56 -0.55 7.87 21.11
CA ALA A 56 0.45 8.21 20.09
C ALA A 56 1.29 6.98 19.72
N LEU A 57 1.64 6.14 20.70
CA LEU A 57 2.34 4.87 20.50
C LEU A 57 1.51 3.89 19.67
N ALA A 58 0.21 3.75 19.93
CA ALA A 58 -0.68 2.93 19.13
C ALA A 58 -0.74 3.41 17.67
N LEU A 59 -0.80 4.72 17.42
CA LEU A 59 -0.74 5.31 16.08
C LEU A 59 0.62 5.04 15.41
N LEU A 60 1.71 5.04 16.15
CA LEU A 60 3.03 4.68 15.65
C LEU A 60 3.09 3.22 15.19
N HIS A 61 2.53 2.29 15.98
CA HIS A 61 2.41 0.88 15.59
C HIS A 61 1.53 0.66 14.36
N HIS A 62 0.54 1.52 14.14
CA HIS A 62 -0.26 1.52 12.90
C HIS A 62 0.46 2.21 11.73
N MET A 63 1.71 2.68 11.90
CA MET A 63 2.45 3.46 10.90
C MET A 63 1.69 4.71 10.42
N THR A 64 0.82 5.23 11.27
CA THR A 64 0.06 6.47 11.05
C THR A 64 0.95 7.65 11.48
N TYR A 65 2.11 7.79 10.84
CA TYR A 65 3.21 8.65 11.29
C TYR A 65 2.86 10.13 11.48
N PRO A 66 2.09 10.81 10.59
CA PRO A 66 1.73 12.21 10.82
C PRO A 66 0.92 12.41 12.10
N GLN A 67 -0.06 11.55 12.35
CA GLN A 67 -0.94 11.64 13.52
C GLN A 67 -0.22 11.19 14.81
N ALA A 68 0.66 10.20 14.73
CA ALA A 68 1.52 9.79 15.84
C ALA A 68 2.44 10.95 16.26
N ARG A 69 3.07 11.65 15.29
CA ARG A 69 3.92 12.82 15.54
C ARG A 69 3.15 13.93 16.23
N ALA A 70 1.97 14.27 15.74
CA ALA A 70 1.10 15.26 16.37
C ALA A 70 0.72 14.85 17.82
N GLY A 71 0.49 13.55 18.06
CA GLY A 71 0.24 13.02 19.41
C GLY A 71 1.43 13.20 20.34
N PHE A 72 2.64 12.83 19.94
CA PHE A 72 3.85 13.04 20.74
C PHE A 72 4.16 14.52 20.96
N GLN A 73 3.93 15.39 19.97
CA GLN A 73 4.04 16.84 20.15
C GLN A 73 3.04 17.39 21.18
N ALA A 74 1.80 16.86 21.19
CA ALA A 74 0.82 17.23 22.20
C ALA A 74 1.23 16.77 23.61
N VAL A 75 1.89 15.62 23.73
CA VAL A 75 2.51 15.19 25.01
C VAL A 75 3.57 16.20 25.46
N LEU A 76 4.50 16.61 24.58
CA LEU A 76 5.54 17.60 24.90
C LEU A 76 4.97 18.98 25.25
N ALA A 77 3.87 19.39 24.66
CA ALA A 77 3.20 20.65 25.01
C ALA A 77 2.69 20.65 26.46
N ARG A 78 2.40 19.47 27.05
CA ARG A 78 1.94 19.32 28.43
C ARG A 78 3.06 18.95 29.39
N ASP A 79 4.01 18.14 28.94
CA ASP A 79 5.22 17.78 29.69
C ASP A 79 6.47 17.90 28.79
N PRO A 80 7.13 19.08 28.78
CA PRO A 80 8.34 19.31 27.97
C PRO A 80 9.55 18.43 28.38
N ARG A 81 9.46 17.73 29.51
CA ARG A 81 10.52 16.84 30.02
C ARG A 81 10.26 15.37 29.70
N CYS A 82 9.22 15.06 28.95
CA CYS A 82 8.91 13.69 28.54
C CYS A 82 9.92 13.20 27.49
N ALA A 83 10.98 12.51 27.91
CA ALA A 83 12.02 11.98 27.03
C ALA A 83 11.46 11.06 25.94
N MET A 84 10.49 10.21 26.30
CA MET A 84 9.90 9.25 25.36
C MET A 84 9.02 9.90 24.28
N ALA A 85 8.51 11.12 24.50
CA ALA A 85 7.82 11.85 23.45
C ALA A 85 8.79 12.35 22.36
N HIS A 86 10.00 12.76 22.73
CA HIS A 86 11.07 13.06 21.76
C HIS A 86 11.51 11.80 21.01
N TRP A 87 11.63 10.65 21.68
CA TRP A 87 11.86 9.36 21.02
C TRP A 87 10.75 9.06 20.01
N GLY A 88 9.50 9.22 20.38
CA GLY A 88 8.36 8.99 19.49
C GLY A 88 8.38 9.89 18.26
N ILE A 89 8.74 11.17 18.41
CA ILE A 89 8.92 12.09 17.26
C ILE A 89 10.02 11.57 16.33
N ALA A 90 11.18 11.17 16.86
CA ALA A 90 12.25 10.60 16.05
C ALA A 90 11.78 9.35 15.29
N MET A 91 11.06 8.43 15.95
CA MET A 91 10.49 7.23 15.31
C MET A 91 9.55 7.55 14.15
N THR A 92 8.84 8.69 14.17
CA THR A 92 7.97 9.08 13.05
C THR A 92 8.70 9.64 11.83
N LEU A 93 9.96 9.99 11.95
CA LEU A 93 10.82 10.49 10.86
C LEU A 93 11.54 9.36 10.10
N PHE A 94 11.46 8.16 10.61
CA PHE A 94 12.05 6.96 10.09
C PHE A 94 10.94 5.93 9.84
N GLN A 95 10.70 5.54 8.63
CA GLN A 95 9.59 4.71 8.22
C GLN A 95 10.10 3.31 7.77
N PRO A 96 10.38 2.39 8.73
CA PRO A 96 11.29 1.24 8.52
C PRO A 96 10.85 0.24 7.45
N LEU A 97 9.56 0.05 7.22
CA LEU A 97 9.04 -0.91 6.22
C LEU A 97 8.57 -0.25 4.93
N TRP A 98 8.62 1.07 4.85
CA TRP A 98 8.16 1.79 3.67
C TRP A 98 9.31 2.04 2.69
N PRO A 99 9.03 2.19 1.39
CA PRO A 99 10.06 2.45 0.40
C PRO A 99 10.66 3.86 0.50
N THR A 100 10.10 4.70 1.38
CA THR A 100 10.60 6.05 1.65
C THR A 100 11.80 5.99 2.58
N ARG A 101 12.87 6.67 2.19
CA ARG A 101 14.04 6.87 3.05
C ARG A 101 14.03 8.30 3.58
N PRO A 102 14.41 8.53 4.85
CA PRO A 102 14.52 9.88 5.36
C PRO A 102 15.55 10.67 4.55
N GLY A 103 15.18 11.88 4.14
CA GLY A 103 16.12 12.81 3.53
C GLY A 103 16.99 13.52 4.58
N ARG A 104 17.88 14.39 4.12
CA ARG A 104 18.81 15.10 5.00
C ARG A 104 18.12 15.83 6.16
N ALA A 105 17.04 16.54 5.86
CA ALA A 105 16.30 17.29 6.87
C ALA A 105 15.64 16.37 7.93
N GLU A 106 15.08 15.23 7.51
CA GLU A 106 14.52 14.25 8.43
C GLU A 106 15.62 13.57 9.26
N LEU A 107 16.79 13.28 8.68
CA LEU A 107 17.93 12.73 9.43
C LEU A 107 18.45 13.71 10.50
N GLU A 108 18.58 14.98 10.18
CA GLU A 108 18.99 16.03 11.11
C GLU A 108 17.94 16.25 12.22
N ALA A 109 16.66 16.32 11.87
CA ALA A 109 15.58 16.47 12.83
C ALA A 109 15.45 15.25 13.75
N GLY A 110 15.60 14.03 13.22
CA GLY A 110 15.58 12.79 14.00
C GLY A 110 16.75 12.70 14.96
N TRP A 111 17.94 13.10 14.52
CA TRP A 111 19.12 13.20 15.40
C TRP A 111 18.89 14.18 16.54
N GLN A 112 18.39 15.39 16.25
CA GLN A 112 18.07 16.40 17.27
C GLN A 112 17.06 15.87 18.28
N ALA A 113 15.98 15.21 17.84
CA ALA A 113 15.00 14.64 18.74
C ALA A 113 15.59 13.53 19.61
N ALA A 114 16.43 12.64 19.06
CA ALA A 114 17.11 11.60 19.82
C ALA A 114 18.07 12.18 20.87
N GLU A 115 18.83 13.25 20.55
CA GLU A 115 19.73 13.93 21.49
C GLU A 115 18.94 14.64 22.60
N GLN A 116 17.81 15.25 22.30
CA GLN A 116 16.92 15.83 23.32
C GLN A 116 16.41 14.76 24.29
N ALA A 117 15.98 13.61 23.76
CA ALA A 117 15.56 12.48 24.58
C ALA A 117 16.70 11.99 25.50
N ARG A 118 17.94 11.86 24.97
CA ARG A 118 19.12 11.45 25.74
C ARG A 118 19.47 12.45 26.86
N ALA A 119 19.41 13.73 26.55
CA ALA A 119 19.76 14.79 27.50
C ALA A 119 18.83 14.84 28.72
N LEU A 120 17.59 14.39 28.56
CA LEU A 120 16.62 14.29 29.67
C LEU A 120 16.89 13.10 30.62
N ALA A 121 17.75 12.15 30.22
CA ALA A 121 18.31 11.06 31.03
C ALA A 121 17.24 10.30 31.87
N PRO A 122 16.24 9.67 31.26
CA PRO A 122 15.19 8.98 32.02
C PRO A 122 15.76 7.85 32.87
N ALA A 123 15.14 7.60 34.03
CA ALA A 123 15.63 6.62 34.99
C ALA A 123 15.44 5.17 34.51
N SER A 124 14.38 4.92 33.73
CA SER A 124 14.03 3.57 33.24
C SER A 124 15.09 3.04 32.27
N PRO A 125 15.64 1.83 32.50
CA PRO A 125 16.54 1.17 31.52
C PRO A 125 15.86 0.92 30.18
N ILE A 126 14.56 0.59 30.16
CA ILE A 126 13.78 0.35 28.93
C ILE A 126 13.68 1.63 28.10
N GLU A 127 13.35 2.76 28.74
CA GLU A 127 13.31 4.05 28.04
C GLU A 127 14.67 4.42 27.46
N ARG A 128 15.75 4.26 28.23
CA ARG A 128 17.12 4.51 27.74
C ARG A 128 17.48 3.61 26.58
N GLY A 129 17.05 2.34 26.60
CA GLY A 129 17.27 1.40 25.52
C GLY A 129 16.55 1.80 24.22
N HIS A 130 15.27 2.17 24.31
CA HIS A 130 14.52 2.70 23.17
C HIS A 130 15.13 3.99 22.60
N ILE A 131 15.56 4.92 23.47
CA ILE A 131 16.23 6.15 23.04
C ILE A 131 17.58 5.84 22.37
N ALA A 132 18.34 4.90 22.92
CA ALA A 132 19.62 4.47 22.34
C ALA A 132 19.42 3.83 20.96
N SER A 133 18.36 3.05 20.76
CA SER A 133 18.08 2.40 19.48
C SER A 133 17.77 3.43 18.38
N VAL A 134 16.92 4.41 18.65
CA VAL A 134 16.61 5.46 17.66
C VAL A 134 17.80 6.37 17.41
N ALA A 135 18.61 6.68 18.44
CA ALA A 135 19.85 7.42 18.30
C ALA A 135 20.87 6.67 17.40
N ALA A 136 20.95 5.34 17.52
CA ALA A 136 21.81 4.50 16.67
C ALA A 136 21.42 4.56 15.18
N PHE A 137 20.13 4.74 14.87
CA PHE A 137 19.68 4.99 13.51
C PHE A 137 20.10 6.38 13.01
N PHE A 138 19.83 7.43 13.79
CA PHE A 138 20.02 8.82 13.35
C PHE A 138 21.44 9.34 13.50
N GLN A 139 22.33 8.65 14.23
CA GLN A 139 23.73 9.09 14.37
C GLN A 139 24.38 9.29 12.99
N ASP A 140 25.24 10.29 12.88
CA ASP A 140 25.92 10.70 11.65
C ASP A 140 24.91 11.05 10.52
N PRO A 141 24.10 12.12 10.70
CA PRO A 141 23.08 12.48 9.72
C PRO A 141 23.66 12.89 8.35
N ALA A 142 24.99 13.08 8.25
CA ALA A 142 25.68 13.35 7.00
C ALA A 142 25.85 12.12 6.10
N SER A 143 25.80 10.92 6.65
CA SER A 143 25.91 9.67 5.89
C SER A 143 24.59 9.31 5.19
N ASP A 144 24.66 8.87 3.93
CA ASP A 144 23.51 8.42 3.15
C ASP A 144 23.32 6.89 3.20
N ASP A 145 24.14 6.15 3.99
CA ASP A 145 24.06 4.69 4.09
C ASP A 145 22.86 4.25 4.94
N TYR A 146 21.71 4.14 4.30
CA TYR A 146 20.46 3.72 4.91
C TYR A 146 20.56 2.33 5.56
N TRP A 147 21.20 1.38 4.88
CA TRP A 147 21.27 0.01 5.38
C TRP A 147 22.12 -0.12 6.64
N ARG A 148 23.21 0.61 6.71
CA ARG A 148 24.03 0.69 7.92
C ARG A 148 23.26 1.29 9.10
N ARG A 149 22.35 2.23 8.85
CA ARG A 149 21.46 2.81 9.88
C ARG A 149 20.49 1.76 10.42
N ILE A 150 19.85 1.01 9.51
CA ILE A 150 18.93 -0.08 9.87
C ILE A 150 19.66 -1.15 10.71
N ASP A 151 20.86 -1.57 10.30
CA ASP A 151 21.64 -2.59 11.04
C ASP A 151 21.98 -2.12 12.46
N ARG A 152 22.35 -0.85 12.62
CA ARG A 152 22.62 -0.28 13.95
C ARG A 152 21.35 -0.21 14.82
N TRP A 153 20.22 0.13 14.23
CA TRP A 153 18.94 0.16 14.92
C TRP A 153 18.50 -1.24 15.36
N GLU A 154 18.59 -2.22 14.49
CA GLU A 154 18.30 -3.62 14.82
C GLU A 154 19.21 -4.13 15.93
N ALA A 155 20.53 -3.94 15.82
CA ALA A 155 21.49 -4.39 16.82
C ALA A 155 21.21 -3.77 18.22
N ALA A 156 20.82 -2.50 18.26
CA ALA A 156 20.47 -1.83 19.51
C ALA A 156 19.17 -2.39 20.13
N LEU A 157 18.16 -2.71 19.29
CA LEU A 157 16.92 -3.34 19.77
C LEU A 157 17.12 -4.81 20.15
N ALA A 158 17.99 -5.55 19.47
CA ALA A 158 18.39 -6.90 19.87
C ALA A 158 18.99 -6.90 21.27
N ALA A 159 19.96 -6.00 21.54
CA ALA A 159 20.56 -5.85 22.84
C ALA A 159 19.55 -5.43 23.94
N LEU A 160 18.60 -4.58 23.61
CA LEU A 160 17.52 -4.21 24.53
C LEU A 160 16.61 -5.41 24.82
N HIS A 161 16.25 -6.18 23.80
CA HIS A 161 15.42 -7.37 23.95
C HIS A 161 16.10 -8.47 24.80
N GLU A 162 17.42 -8.64 24.70
CA GLU A 162 18.17 -9.54 25.58
C GLU A 162 18.01 -9.18 27.07
N THR A 163 17.88 -7.88 27.37
CA THR A 163 17.74 -7.41 28.77
C THR A 163 16.29 -7.36 29.27
N ALA A 164 15.33 -7.28 28.36
CA ALA A 164 13.91 -7.15 28.66
C ALA A 164 13.03 -7.99 27.70
N PRO A 165 13.23 -9.33 27.61
CA PRO A 165 12.55 -10.18 26.64
C PRO A 165 11.04 -10.31 26.85
N ASP A 166 10.55 -10.02 28.04
CA ASP A 166 9.12 -10.09 28.38
C ASP A 166 8.38 -8.77 28.21
N ASP A 167 9.10 -7.66 27.94
CA ASP A 167 8.45 -6.38 27.67
C ASP A 167 7.79 -6.41 26.29
N PRO A 168 6.48 -6.10 26.19
CA PRO A 168 5.73 -6.20 24.94
C PRO A 168 6.22 -5.23 23.87
N GLU A 169 6.58 -4.00 24.25
CA GLU A 169 6.98 -2.97 23.30
C GLU A 169 8.41 -3.20 22.79
N VAL A 170 9.31 -3.64 23.66
CA VAL A 170 10.67 -4.06 23.29
C VAL A 170 10.59 -5.20 22.28
N THR A 171 9.78 -6.22 22.55
CA THR A 171 9.60 -7.37 21.67
C THR A 171 8.98 -6.96 20.31
N ALA A 172 7.97 -6.09 20.33
CA ALA A 172 7.31 -5.62 19.10
C ALA A 172 8.27 -4.79 18.22
N PHE A 173 9.02 -3.86 18.81
CA PHE A 173 9.97 -3.03 18.05
C PHE A 173 11.19 -3.83 17.56
N TYR A 174 11.67 -4.83 18.31
CA TYR A 174 12.70 -5.72 17.83
C TYR A 174 12.21 -6.56 16.64
N ALA A 175 11.01 -7.12 16.71
CA ALA A 175 10.43 -7.83 15.56
C ALA A 175 10.25 -6.92 14.34
N LEU A 176 9.85 -5.66 14.52
CA LEU A 176 9.81 -4.66 13.45
C LEU A 176 11.20 -4.43 12.84
N ALA A 177 12.23 -4.33 13.68
CA ALA A 177 13.61 -4.13 13.22
C ALA A 177 14.12 -5.32 12.39
N LEU A 178 13.82 -6.56 12.81
CA LEU A 178 14.10 -7.77 12.04
C LEU A 178 13.46 -7.71 10.64
N LEU A 179 12.19 -7.30 10.54
CA LEU A 179 11.54 -7.15 9.24
C LEU A 179 12.18 -6.06 8.38
N ALA A 180 12.58 -4.96 8.99
CA ALA A 180 13.17 -3.82 8.29
C ALA A 180 14.60 -4.09 7.81
N SER A 181 15.37 -4.93 8.51
CA SER A 181 16.76 -5.27 8.14
C SER A 181 16.86 -6.36 7.08
N ALA A 182 15.73 -6.98 6.71
CA ALA A 182 15.69 -7.97 5.63
C ALA A 182 16.13 -7.38 4.30
N ARG A 183 17.28 -7.86 3.78
CA ARG A 183 17.73 -7.48 2.43
C ARG A 183 16.89 -8.21 1.38
N PRO A 184 16.64 -7.58 0.21
CA PRO A 184 15.95 -8.25 -0.89
C PRO A 184 16.64 -9.57 -1.26
N GLY A 185 15.87 -10.67 -1.27
CA GLY A 185 16.37 -12.00 -1.57
C GLY A 185 16.01 -13.04 -0.50
N PRO A 186 16.77 -14.14 -0.37
CA PRO A 186 16.45 -15.26 0.54
C PRO A 186 16.34 -14.88 2.02
N SER A 187 16.98 -13.80 2.44
CA SER A 187 16.93 -13.33 3.84
C SER A 187 15.54 -12.86 4.26
N VAL A 188 14.67 -12.46 3.33
CA VAL A 188 13.32 -11.95 3.63
C VAL A 188 12.50 -12.98 4.41
N ASP A 189 12.45 -14.24 3.93
CA ASP A 189 11.70 -15.29 4.62
C ASP A 189 12.32 -15.65 5.98
N GLN A 190 13.66 -15.64 6.09
CA GLN A 190 14.35 -15.87 7.37
C GLN A 190 13.97 -14.80 8.41
N HIS A 191 14.01 -13.53 8.04
CA HIS A 191 13.65 -12.41 8.94
C HIS A 191 12.16 -12.43 9.29
N ALA A 192 11.28 -12.75 8.32
CA ALA A 192 9.86 -12.93 8.57
C ALA A 192 9.60 -14.03 9.61
N ARG A 193 10.26 -15.20 9.48
CA ARG A 193 10.14 -16.29 10.48
C ARG A 193 10.65 -15.87 11.85
N ALA A 194 11.77 -15.18 11.92
CA ALA A 194 12.32 -14.67 13.18
C ALA A 194 11.36 -13.69 13.85
N ALA A 195 10.82 -12.72 13.10
CA ALA A 195 9.82 -11.77 13.62
C ALA A 195 8.55 -12.50 14.11
N ILE A 196 8.01 -13.44 13.33
CA ILE A 196 6.81 -14.22 13.71
C ILE A 196 7.06 -15.04 14.99
N SER A 197 8.25 -15.61 15.18
CA SER A 197 8.58 -16.36 16.40
C SER A 197 8.50 -15.51 17.68
N LEU A 198 8.65 -14.19 17.56
CA LEU A 198 8.48 -13.22 18.64
C LEU A 198 7.02 -12.73 18.75
N LEU A 199 6.41 -12.40 17.61
CA LEU A 199 5.12 -11.73 17.56
C LEU A 199 3.94 -12.62 17.92
N VAL A 200 3.95 -13.90 17.53
CA VAL A 200 2.85 -14.84 17.83
C VAL A 200 2.73 -15.12 19.34
N PRO A 201 3.83 -15.41 20.09
CA PRO A 201 3.77 -15.50 21.54
C PRO A 201 3.37 -14.18 22.23
N LEU A 202 3.86 -13.03 21.71
CA LEU A 202 3.46 -11.71 22.20
C LEU A 202 1.94 -11.53 22.06
N LEU A 203 1.38 -11.82 20.89
CA LEU A 203 -0.04 -11.66 20.62
C LEU A 203 -0.93 -12.61 21.45
N ARG A 204 -0.42 -13.77 21.86
CA ARG A 204 -1.14 -14.66 22.80
C ARG A 204 -1.25 -14.05 24.20
N ARG A 205 -0.21 -13.34 24.66
CA ARG A 205 -0.20 -12.65 25.97
C ARG A 205 -0.94 -11.31 25.93
N HIS A 206 -0.84 -10.60 24.81
CA HIS A 206 -1.42 -9.26 24.57
C HIS A 206 -2.30 -9.28 23.31
N PRO A 207 -3.51 -9.86 23.40
CA PRO A 207 -4.33 -10.15 22.23
C PRO A 207 -4.77 -8.91 21.43
N ASP A 208 -4.80 -7.75 22.04
CA ASP A 208 -5.22 -6.50 21.40
C ASP A 208 -4.02 -5.61 20.97
N HIS A 209 -2.79 -6.13 20.99
CA HIS A 209 -1.59 -5.36 20.66
C HIS A 209 -1.52 -5.05 19.15
N PRO A 210 -1.71 -3.79 18.73
CA PRO A 210 -1.81 -3.43 17.30
C PRO A 210 -0.52 -3.68 16.54
N GLY A 211 0.65 -3.38 17.14
CA GLY A 211 1.95 -3.63 16.51
C GLY A 211 2.18 -5.11 16.22
N ALA A 212 1.85 -6.01 17.16
CA ALA A 212 2.00 -7.44 16.95
C ALA A 212 1.14 -7.93 15.77
N MET A 213 -0.14 -7.51 15.70
CA MET A 213 -1.01 -7.86 14.57
C MET A 213 -0.50 -7.30 13.25
N HIS A 214 -0.13 -6.01 13.23
CA HIS A 214 0.33 -5.31 12.04
C HIS A 214 1.61 -5.93 11.46
N TYR A 215 2.60 -6.18 12.32
CA TYR A 215 3.89 -6.71 11.87
C TYR A 215 3.81 -8.17 11.43
N ILE A 216 2.85 -8.97 11.96
CA ILE A 216 2.53 -10.29 11.43
C ILE A 216 1.99 -10.17 9.99
N VAL A 217 1.12 -9.20 9.70
CA VAL A 217 0.62 -8.97 8.33
C VAL A 217 1.78 -8.67 7.37
N HIS A 218 2.73 -7.82 7.79
CA HIS A 218 3.92 -7.54 6.99
C HIS A 218 4.81 -8.77 6.77
N ALA A 219 5.00 -9.60 7.80
CA ALA A 219 5.79 -10.83 7.70
C ALA A 219 5.14 -11.86 6.75
N ASP A 220 3.81 -11.91 6.73
CA ASP A 220 3.05 -12.83 5.88
C ASP A 220 2.77 -12.27 4.47
N ASP A 221 3.06 -10.98 4.20
CA ASP A 221 3.01 -10.42 2.83
C ASP A 221 4.23 -10.89 2.01
N THR A 222 4.52 -12.19 2.10
CA THR A 222 5.60 -12.89 1.40
C THR A 222 5.00 -14.09 0.66
N PRO A 223 5.45 -14.42 -0.57
CA PRO A 223 4.94 -15.57 -1.31
C PRO A 223 5.00 -16.87 -0.49
N GLY A 224 3.90 -17.61 -0.46
CA GLY A 224 3.77 -18.88 0.25
C GLY A 224 3.41 -18.76 1.74
N ARG A 225 3.34 -17.54 2.30
CA ARG A 225 2.98 -17.30 3.70
C ARG A 225 1.60 -16.66 3.89
N GLU A 226 0.94 -16.29 2.83
CA GLU A 226 -0.34 -15.57 2.81
C GLU A 226 -1.50 -16.28 3.54
N ARG A 227 -1.32 -17.55 3.94
CA ARG A 227 -2.31 -18.36 4.66
C ARG A 227 -1.95 -18.61 6.13
N ASP A 228 -0.73 -18.24 6.56
CA ASP A 228 -0.18 -18.67 7.86
C ASP A 228 -0.95 -18.10 9.06
N ASN A 229 -1.34 -16.81 9.04
CA ASN A 229 -1.99 -16.14 10.17
C ASN A 229 -3.28 -15.39 9.75
N LEU A 230 -4.14 -16.01 8.95
CA LEU A 230 -5.39 -15.39 8.45
C LEU A 230 -6.36 -14.94 9.55
N ASP A 231 -6.36 -15.59 10.70
CA ASP A 231 -7.14 -15.19 11.85
C ASP A 231 -6.65 -13.88 12.45
N VAL A 232 -5.34 -13.66 12.50
CA VAL A 232 -4.71 -12.40 12.92
C VAL A 232 -5.06 -11.29 11.92
N VAL A 233 -4.94 -11.55 10.62
CA VAL A 233 -5.30 -10.61 9.54
C VAL A 233 -6.73 -10.10 9.71
N ARG A 234 -7.70 -11.02 9.90
CA ARG A 234 -9.13 -10.69 10.11
C ARG A 234 -9.39 -9.99 11.45
N ARG A 235 -8.57 -10.26 12.47
CA ARG A 235 -8.68 -9.57 13.77
C ARG A 235 -8.16 -8.14 13.68
N TYR A 236 -7.10 -7.92 12.93
CA TYR A 236 -6.50 -6.61 12.75
C TYR A 236 -7.48 -5.60 12.13
N GLU A 237 -8.30 -6.01 11.13
CA GLU A 237 -9.37 -5.16 10.58
C GLU A 237 -10.31 -4.58 11.64
N ARG A 238 -10.58 -5.35 12.71
CA ARG A 238 -11.52 -4.98 13.79
C ARG A 238 -10.86 -4.20 14.91
N ALA A 239 -9.54 -4.30 15.06
CA ALA A 239 -8.80 -3.65 16.14
C ALA A 239 -8.80 -2.12 16.03
N ALA A 240 -8.72 -1.60 14.80
CA ALA A 240 -8.65 -0.16 14.53
C ALA A 240 -9.54 0.22 13.32
N PRO A 241 -10.88 0.20 13.49
CA PRO A 241 -11.83 0.34 12.38
C PRO A 241 -11.79 1.72 11.69
N ASP A 242 -11.33 2.75 12.38
CA ASP A 242 -11.23 4.11 11.86
C ASP A 242 -9.80 4.50 11.44
N ASN A 243 -8.83 3.59 11.58
CA ASN A 243 -7.46 3.83 11.16
C ASN A 243 -7.28 3.43 9.69
N PRO A 244 -6.87 4.35 8.79
CA PRO A 244 -6.76 4.07 7.35
C PRO A 244 -5.82 2.91 7.06
N HIS A 245 -4.61 2.93 7.62
CA HIS A 245 -3.60 1.93 7.36
C HIS A 245 -3.99 0.55 7.93
N ALA A 246 -4.62 0.49 9.11
CA ALA A 246 -5.11 -0.76 9.69
C ALA A 246 -6.23 -1.41 8.85
N GLN A 247 -7.04 -0.60 8.16
CA GLN A 247 -8.06 -1.11 7.23
C GLN A 247 -7.46 -1.57 5.89
N HIS A 248 -6.35 -0.95 5.47
CA HIS A 248 -5.65 -1.29 4.25
C HIS A 248 -4.79 -2.55 4.38
N MET A 249 -4.01 -2.71 5.44
CA MET A 249 -2.99 -3.74 5.57
C MET A 249 -3.48 -5.18 5.36
N PRO A 250 -4.64 -5.62 5.88
CA PRO A 250 -5.19 -6.94 5.58
C PRO A 250 -5.37 -7.20 4.08
N THR A 251 -5.57 -6.14 3.28
CA THR A 251 -5.80 -6.26 1.84
C THR A 251 -4.56 -6.68 1.06
N HIS A 252 -3.35 -6.54 1.63
CA HIS A 252 -2.13 -7.13 1.08
C HIS A 252 -2.26 -8.66 0.99
N ILE A 253 -2.67 -9.29 2.08
CA ILE A 253 -2.88 -10.74 2.15
C ILE A 253 -4.04 -11.16 1.24
N TYR A 254 -5.17 -10.43 1.27
CA TYR A 254 -6.29 -10.72 0.37
C TYR A 254 -5.92 -10.60 -1.11
N THR A 255 -5.03 -9.67 -1.46
CA THR A 255 -4.50 -9.54 -2.82
C THR A 255 -3.70 -10.79 -3.22
N ARG A 256 -2.81 -11.28 -2.34
CA ARG A 256 -2.06 -12.54 -2.58
C ARG A 256 -2.96 -13.76 -2.71
N LEU A 257 -4.10 -13.75 -2.05
CA LEU A 257 -5.09 -14.83 -2.14
C LEU A 257 -6.06 -14.67 -3.32
N GLY A 258 -6.06 -13.54 -4.01
CA GLY A 258 -7.06 -13.20 -5.01
C GLY A 258 -8.48 -13.04 -4.42
N ASP A 259 -8.59 -12.70 -3.12
CA ASP A 259 -9.85 -12.34 -2.46
C ASP A 259 -10.21 -10.88 -2.76
N TRP A 260 -10.74 -10.65 -3.97
CA TRP A 260 -11.08 -9.30 -4.43
C TRP A 260 -12.16 -8.63 -3.59
N ASP A 261 -13.10 -9.40 -3.04
CA ASP A 261 -14.10 -8.88 -2.10
C ASP A 261 -13.45 -8.33 -0.83
N GLY A 262 -12.48 -9.03 -0.26
CA GLY A 262 -11.69 -8.59 0.89
C GLY A 262 -10.91 -7.32 0.57
N VAL A 263 -10.22 -7.29 -0.59
CA VAL A 263 -9.47 -6.11 -1.07
C VAL A 263 -10.38 -4.90 -1.21
N ILE A 264 -11.54 -5.05 -1.86
CA ILE A 264 -12.49 -3.96 -2.07
C ILE A 264 -13.05 -3.44 -0.74
N ARG A 265 -13.54 -4.32 0.13
CA ARG A 265 -14.11 -3.91 1.42
C ARG A 265 -13.10 -3.17 2.30
N GLY A 266 -11.88 -3.68 2.42
CA GLY A 266 -10.83 -3.06 3.22
C GLY A 266 -10.44 -1.68 2.69
N ASN A 267 -10.19 -1.57 1.38
CA ASN A 267 -9.73 -0.32 0.79
C ASN A 267 -10.81 0.75 0.63
N LEU A 268 -12.10 0.38 0.54
CA LEU A 268 -13.18 1.38 0.66
C LEU A 268 -13.15 2.05 2.03
N ARG A 269 -13.01 1.25 3.11
CA ARG A 269 -12.91 1.79 4.47
C ARG A 269 -11.62 2.59 4.67
N ALA A 270 -10.49 2.10 4.17
CA ALA A 270 -9.20 2.78 4.25
C ALA A 270 -9.22 4.15 3.55
N ALA A 271 -9.72 4.22 2.31
CA ALA A 271 -9.83 5.45 1.56
C ALA A 271 -10.75 6.47 2.25
N ASP A 272 -11.91 6.04 2.75
CA ASP A 272 -12.82 6.93 3.48
C ASP A 272 -12.24 7.37 4.84
N ALA A 273 -11.50 6.50 5.53
CA ALA A 273 -10.80 6.86 6.75
C ALA A 273 -9.66 7.86 6.49
N ALA A 274 -8.89 7.70 5.41
CA ALA A 274 -7.80 8.61 5.06
C ALA A 274 -8.26 10.06 4.87
N LEU A 275 -9.48 10.27 4.37
CA LEU A 275 -10.06 11.61 4.25
C LEU A 275 -10.34 12.30 5.60
N ARG A 276 -10.44 11.51 6.68
CA ARG A 276 -10.64 12.01 8.06
C ARG A 276 -9.33 12.18 8.84
N HIS A 277 -8.20 11.76 8.25
CA HIS A 277 -6.86 11.81 8.87
C HIS A 277 -5.93 12.66 8.00
N PRO A 278 -6.03 14.01 8.08
CA PRO A 278 -5.21 14.89 7.26
C PRO A 278 -3.72 14.75 7.59
N ALA A 279 -2.89 15.01 6.58
CA ALA A 279 -1.42 15.04 6.67
C ALA A 279 -0.86 16.45 6.53
N GLY A 280 0.46 16.59 6.78
CA GLY A 280 1.16 17.87 6.82
C GLY A 280 1.04 18.57 8.17
N ASP A 281 1.97 19.49 8.47
CA ASP A 281 2.13 20.13 9.78
C ASP A 281 0.88 20.90 10.27
N ARG A 282 0.03 21.32 9.33
CA ARG A 282 -1.23 22.05 9.60
C ARG A 282 -2.46 21.28 9.14
N GLY A 283 -2.32 20.00 8.81
CA GLY A 283 -3.41 19.20 8.26
C GLY A 283 -3.90 19.68 6.90
N GLN A 284 -3.01 20.30 6.10
CA GLN A 284 -3.36 20.93 4.82
C GLN A 284 -3.50 19.94 3.66
N PHE A 285 -3.07 18.68 3.84
CA PHE A 285 -3.08 17.68 2.79
C PHE A 285 -4.07 16.55 3.07
N VAL A 286 -4.66 16.00 2.02
CA VAL A 286 -5.22 14.66 2.04
C VAL A 286 -4.04 13.68 2.17
N TRP A 287 -4.08 12.81 3.17
CA TRP A 287 -3.00 11.84 3.40
C TRP A 287 -2.86 10.89 2.22
N ASP A 288 -1.62 10.57 1.85
CA ASP A 288 -1.28 9.73 0.69
C ASP A 288 -1.82 8.29 0.78
N GLU A 289 -2.26 7.86 1.95
CA GLU A 289 -2.96 6.59 2.16
C GLU A 289 -4.28 6.51 1.37
N PHE A 290 -4.92 7.66 1.08
CA PHE A 290 -6.08 7.70 0.17
C PHE A 290 -5.72 7.22 -1.24
N ALA A 291 -4.60 7.69 -1.79
CA ALA A 291 -4.11 7.26 -3.10
C ALA A 291 -3.72 5.80 -3.10
N HIS A 292 -3.05 5.35 -2.04
CA HIS A 292 -2.61 3.98 -1.84
C HIS A 292 -3.80 3.00 -1.82
N ALA A 293 -4.79 3.23 -0.97
CA ALA A 293 -6.01 2.43 -0.92
C ALA A 293 -6.78 2.46 -2.25
N THR A 294 -6.80 3.60 -2.95
CA THR A 294 -7.50 3.74 -4.24
C THR A 294 -6.85 2.91 -5.34
N GLU A 295 -5.52 2.79 -5.40
CA GLU A 295 -4.88 1.91 -6.39
C GLU A 295 -5.28 0.44 -6.19
N TYR A 296 -5.31 -0.04 -4.94
CA TYR A 296 -5.76 -1.40 -4.64
C TYR A 296 -7.23 -1.62 -5.01
N LEU A 297 -8.10 -0.61 -4.82
CA LEU A 297 -9.49 -0.65 -5.29
C LEU A 297 -9.57 -0.78 -6.80
N VAL A 298 -8.82 0.06 -7.53
CA VAL A 298 -8.80 0.03 -9.00
C VAL A 298 -8.29 -1.33 -9.47
N TYR A 299 -7.20 -1.84 -8.88
CA TYR A 299 -6.68 -3.16 -9.22
C TYR A 299 -7.73 -4.26 -9.02
N ALA A 300 -8.35 -4.33 -7.83
CA ALA A 300 -9.36 -5.35 -7.54
C ALA A 300 -10.59 -5.26 -8.45
N TYR A 301 -11.09 -4.05 -8.74
CA TYR A 301 -12.19 -3.86 -9.69
C TYR A 301 -11.83 -4.32 -11.11
N LEU A 302 -10.59 -4.07 -11.54
CA LEU A 302 -10.11 -4.54 -12.84
C LEU A 302 -10.00 -6.06 -12.90
N GLN A 303 -9.59 -6.71 -11.77
CA GLN A 303 -9.57 -8.17 -11.69
C GLN A 303 -10.98 -8.78 -11.66
N GLU A 304 -11.99 -8.08 -11.18
CA GLU A 304 -13.41 -8.51 -11.32
C GLU A 304 -14.01 -8.15 -12.69
N GLY A 305 -13.28 -7.44 -13.57
CA GLY A 305 -13.84 -6.88 -14.80
C GLY A 305 -14.89 -5.79 -14.55
N ALA A 306 -14.89 -5.15 -13.39
CA ALA A 306 -15.84 -4.10 -12.97
C ALA A 306 -15.35 -2.71 -13.42
N ASP A 307 -15.13 -2.53 -14.74
CA ASP A 307 -14.47 -1.38 -15.34
C ASP A 307 -15.12 -0.03 -14.99
N GLY A 308 -16.44 0.03 -14.84
CA GLY A 308 -17.14 1.25 -14.43
C GLY A 308 -16.81 1.69 -13.00
N LYS A 309 -16.64 0.73 -12.07
CA LYS A 309 -16.22 1.03 -10.69
C LYS A 309 -14.76 1.45 -10.64
N ALA A 310 -13.91 0.81 -11.45
CA ALA A 310 -12.51 1.20 -11.61
C ALA A 310 -12.41 2.63 -12.14
N ALA A 311 -13.19 2.99 -13.17
CA ALA A 311 -13.26 4.35 -13.72
C ALA A 311 -13.60 5.38 -12.65
N ALA A 312 -14.68 5.16 -11.90
CA ALA A 312 -15.11 6.08 -10.84
C ALA A 312 -14.04 6.27 -9.75
N ALA A 313 -13.30 5.20 -9.39
CA ALA A 313 -12.20 5.29 -8.43
C ALA A 313 -11.02 6.09 -8.98
N VAL A 314 -10.65 5.89 -10.26
CA VAL A 314 -9.62 6.69 -10.95
C VAL A 314 -10.00 8.16 -11.00
N GLU A 315 -11.23 8.47 -11.42
CA GLU A 315 -11.74 9.85 -11.49
C GLU A 315 -11.72 10.53 -10.12
N ARG A 316 -12.14 9.81 -9.06
CA ARG A 316 -12.11 10.32 -7.68
C ARG A 316 -10.67 10.65 -7.24
N LEU A 317 -9.69 9.78 -7.55
CA LEU A 317 -8.28 10.03 -7.24
C LEU A 317 -7.74 11.26 -7.99
N LEU A 318 -7.97 11.33 -9.29
CA LEU A 318 -7.45 12.41 -10.13
C LEU A 318 -8.10 13.77 -9.85
N ALA A 319 -9.33 13.77 -9.34
CA ALA A 319 -10.03 15.00 -8.91
C ALA A 319 -9.54 15.50 -7.54
N MET A 320 -8.76 14.70 -6.79
CA MET A 320 -8.31 15.07 -5.46
C MET A 320 -7.29 16.21 -5.52
N LYS A 321 -7.62 17.30 -4.84
CA LYS A 321 -6.73 18.45 -4.68
C LYS A 321 -5.99 18.33 -3.34
N ASN A 322 -4.82 18.94 -3.25
CA ASN A 322 -4.04 19.01 -2.02
C ASN A 322 -3.71 17.61 -1.43
N ILE A 323 -3.47 16.63 -2.29
CA ILE A 323 -2.94 15.35 -1.82
C ILE A 323 -1.48 15.53 -1.41
N GLU A 324 -1.06 14.83 -0.35
CA GLU A 324 0.31 14.90 0.18
C GLU A 324 1.35 14.59 -0.93
N PRO A 325 2.32 15.48 -1.21
CA PRO A 325 3.26 15.30 -2.32
C PRO A 325 4.40 14.34 -1.96
N SER A 326 4.06 13.07 -1.72
CA SER A 326 5.00 12.01 -1.36
C SER A 326 5.37 11.11 -2.54
N VAL A 327 6.36 10.21 -2.35
CA VAL A 327 6.68 9.15 -3.31
C VAL A 327 5.48 8.21 -3.53
N LYS A 328 4.70 7.93 -2.47
CA LYS A 328 3.48 7.13 -2.58
C LYS A 328 2.48 7.79 -3.52
N THR A 329 2.20 9.07 -3.32
CA THR A 329 1.31 9.84 -4.20
C THR A 329 1.80 9.81 -5.64
N ALA A 330 3.08 10.07 -5.90
CA ALA A 330 3.65 10.01 -7.24
C ALA A 330 3.42 8.64 -7.88
N PHE A 331 3.71 7.58 -7.14
CA PHE A 331 3.53 6.20 -7.60
C PHE A 331 2.06 5.90 -7.90
N HIS A 332 1.16 6.16 -6.97
CA HIS A 332 -0.25 5.81 -7.14
C HIS A 332 -0.95 6.62 -8.23
N LEU A 333 -0.57 7.89 -8.43
CA LEU A 333 -1.07 8.68 -9.55
C LEU A 333 -0.60 8.17 -10.92
N ALA A 334 0.63 7.68 -11.01
CA ALA A 334 1.17 7.07 -12.23
C ALA A 334 0.57 5.67 -12.47
N SER A 335 0.68 4.80 -11.47
CA SER A 335 0.30 3.39 -11.54
C SER A 335 -1.21 3.19 -11.75
N THR A 336 -2.06 3.96 -11.04
CA THR A 336 -3.51 3.86 -11.19
C THR A 336 -3.97 4.14 -12.62
N ARG A 337 -3.42 5.20 -13.26
CA ARG A 337 -3.72 5.51 -14.66
C ARG A 337 -3.19 4.44 -15.62
N ALA A 338 -1.96 3.99 -15.39
CA ALA A 338 -1.35 2.93 -16.18
C ALA A 338 -2.19 1.65 -16.13
N ARG A 339 -2.50 1.16 -14.92
CA ARG A 339 -3.32 -0.05 -14.72
C ARG A 339 -4.69 0.07 -15.37
N TYR A 340 -5.38 1.18 -15.17
CA TYR A 340 -6.73 1.37 -15.69
C TYR A 340 -6.79 1.25 -17.22
N THR A 341 -5.77 1.72 -17.92
CA THR A 341 -5.70 1.63 -19.39
C THR A 341 -5.18 0.28 -19.85
N LEU A 342 -4.08 -0.21 -19.28
CA LEU A 342 -3.39 -1.43 -19.70
C LEU A 342 -4.20 -2.70 -19.42
N GLU A 343 -4.77 -2.85 -18.22
CA GLU A 343 -5.58 -4.01 -17.85
C GLU A 343 -6.87 -4.13 -18.69
N ARG A 344 -7.37 -3.02 -19.19
CA ARG A 344 -8.50 -2.98 -20.11
C ARG A 344 -8.11 -3.13 -21.59
N GLN A 345 -6.82 -3.21 -21.86
CA GLN A 345 -6.26 -3.24 -23.22
C GLN A 345 -6.68 -2.02 -24.07
N ASP A 346 -6.88 -0.87 -23.40
CA ASP A 346 -7.16 0.42 -24.06
C ASP A 346 -5.84 1.07 -24.48
N TRP A 347 -5.25 0.51 -25.53
CA TRP A 347 -3.90 0.88 -25.99
C TRP A 347 -3.79 2.35 -26.40
N ARG A 348 -4.86 2.92 -26.98
CA ARG A 348 -4.89 4.34 -27.37
C ARG A 348 -4.89 5.24 -26.14
N ALA A 349 -5.69 4.93 -25.13
CA ALA A 349 -5.70 5.67 -23.90
C ALA A 349 -4.35 5.53 -23.14
N ALA A 350 -3.74 4.35 -23.14
CA ALA A 350 -2.41 4.15 -22.58
C ALA A 350 -1.34 5.00 -23.31
N ALA A 351 -1.33 5.01 -24.64
CA ALA A 351 -0.43 5.85 -25.45
C ALA A 351 -0.61 7.36 -25.22
N ALA A 352 -1.80 7.79 -24.77
CA ALA A 352 -2.11 9.18 -24.46
C ALA A 352 -1.70 9.61 -23.03
N ILE A 353 -1.19 8.70 -22.19
CA ILE A 353 -0.73 9.04 -20.84
C ILE A 353 0.40 10.07 -20.92
N VAL A 354 0.23 11.17 -20.18
CA VAL A 354 1.26 12.20 -20.02
C VAL A 354 2.02 11.90 -18.73
N PRO A 355 3.33 11.55 -18.82
CA PRO A 355 4.17 11.35 -17.63
C PRO A 355 4.31 12.63 -16.79
N ARG A 356 4.75 12.50 -15.53
CA ARG A 356 5.04 13.63 -14.62
C ARG A 356 3.82 14.53 -14.35
N GLN A 357 2.64 13.91 -14.19
CA GLN A 357 1.42 14.61 -13.83
C GLN A 357 0.85 14.14 -12.48
N PRO A 358 0.47 15.06 -11.58
CA PRO A 358 0.50 16.53 -11.71
C PRO A 358 1.91 17.12 -11.50
N PRO A 359 2.18 18.35 -12.01
CA PRO A 359 3.50 18.98 -11.91
C PRO A 359 3.88 19.42 -10.48
N VAL A 360 2.96 19.42 -9.53
CA VAL A 360 3.21 19.74 -8.12
C VAL A 360 4.06 18.69 -7.41
N VAL A 361 4.13 17.48 -7.96
CA VAL A 361 4.97 16.40 -7.44
C VAL A 361 6.41 16.59 -7.96
N ASP A 362 7.38 16.43 -7.08
CA ASP A 362 8.81 16.42 -7.46
C ASP A 362 9.20 15.10 -8.12
N TRP A 363 8.87 14.98 -9.41
CA TRP A 363 9.13 13.76 -10.21
C TRP A 363 10.61 13.45 -10.36
N ASP A 364 11.49 14.43 -10.25
CA ASP A 364 12.94 14.19 -10.35
C ASP A 364 13.46 13.39 -9.16
N ARG A 365 12.78 13.45 -8.03
CA ARG A 365 13.08 12.65 -6.84
C ARG A 365 12.60 11.19 -6.98
N PHE A 366 11.68 10.88 -7.90
CA PHE A 366 10.97 9.60 -7.94
C PHE A 366 11.03 8.93 -9.33
N PRO A 367 12.18 8.35 -9.73
CA PRO A 367 12.36 7.74 -11.06
C PRO A 367 11.40 6.59 -11.36
N TRP A 368 11.12 5.71 -10.39
CA TRP A 368 10.25 4.55 -10.61
C TRP A 368 8.79 4.90 -10.90
N PRO A 369 8.10 5.80 -10.16
CA PRO A 369 6.80 6.31 -10.56
C PRO A 369 6.75 6.87 -11.99
N GLU A 370 7.76 7.64 -12.37
CA GLU A 370 7.85 8.18 -13.73
C GLU A 370 7.98 7.06 -14.77
N ALA A 371 8.79 6.04 -14.48
CA ALA A 371 9.00 4.88 -15.37
C ALA A 371 7.70 4.12 -15.63
N VAL A 372 6.82 3.96 -14.64
CA VAL A 372 5.50 3.31 -14.83
C VAL A 372 4.66 4.07 -15.87
N ALA A 373 4.66 5.40 -15.83
CA ALA A 373 3.91 6.20 -16.81
C ALA A 373 4.51 6.11 -18.21
N TRP A 374 5.86 6.12 -18.33
CA TRP A 374 6.53 5.95 -19.62
C TRP A 374 6.35 4.54 -20.20
N PHE A 375 6.38 3.52 -19.35
CA PHE A 375 6.06 2.15 -19.76
C PHE A 375 4.65 2.07 -20.36
N ALA A 376 3.64 2.55 -19.63
CA ALA A 376 2.26 2.49 -20.11
C ALA A 376 2.08 3.23 -21.44
N ARG A 377 2.67 4.40 -21.57
CA ARG A 377 2.65 5.18 -22.79
C ARG A 377 3.33 4.46 -23.95
N GLY A 378 4.55 3.98 -23.76
CA GLY A 378 5.32 3.27 -24.79
C GLY A 378 4.67 1.96 -25.20
N TYR A 379 4.17 1.18 -24.21
CA TYR A 379 3.48 -0.08 -24.48
C TYR A 379 2.17 0.15 -25.24
N GLY A 380 1.36 1.12 -24.81
CA GLY A 380 0.15 1.50 -25.53
C GLY A 380 0.45 1.91 -26.99
N ALA A 381 1.51 2.68 -27.20
CA ALA A 381 1.95 3.08 -28.54
C ALA A 381 2.43 1.88 -29.38
N SER A 382 3.19 0.94 -28.82
CA SER A 382 3.64 -0.27 -29.54
C SER A 382 2.46 -1.13 -30.01
N ARG A 383 1.38 -1.17 -29.22
CA ARG A 383 0.16 -1.95 -29.50
C ARG A 383 -0.85 -1.22 -30.42
N SER A 384 -0.71 0.10 -30.59
CA SER A 384 -1.65 0.92 -31.39
C SER A 384 -1.03 1.58 -32.62
N GLY A 385 0.22 1.24 -32.98
CA GLY A 385 0.90 1.79 -34.16
C GLY A 385 1.45 3.20 -33.93
N GLY A 386 1.96 3.49 -32.71
CA GLY A 386 2.40 4.82 -32.27
C GLY A 386 3.77 5.32 -32.77
N GLY A 387 4.26 4.88 -33.92
CA GLY A 387 5.46 5.42 -34.57
C GLY A 387 6.73 5.34 -33.72
N GLU A 388 7.38 6.49 -33.43
CA GLU A 388 8.64 6.56 -32.69
C GLU A 388 8.45 6.56 -31.16
N GLU A 389 7.23 6.62 -30.66
CA GLU A 389 6.95 6.74 -29.22
C GLU A 389 7.50 5.56 -28.39
N PRO A 390 7.40 4.28 -28.84
CA PRO A 390 8.01 3.17 -28.11
C PRO A 390 9.53 3.33 -27.93
N ALA A 391 10.26 3.75 -28.97
CA ALA A 391 11.70 3.98 -28.90
C ALA A 391 12.06 5.11 -27.93
N ARG A 392 11.28 6.20 -27.92
CA ARG A 392 11.43 7.30 -26.96
C ARG A 392 11.20 6.84 -25.51
N ALA A 393 10.17 6.03 -25.29
CA ALA A 393 9.86 5.49 -23.97
C ALA A 393 10.96 4.54 -23.47
N ILE A 394 11.47 3.66 -24.33
CA ILE A 394 12.61 2.75 -24.03
C ILE A 394 13.84 3.56 -23.62
N ALA A 395 14.20 4.60 -24.38
CA ALA A 395 15.34 5.46 -24.05
C ALA A 395 15.17 6.13 -22.67
N ARG A 396 13.96 6.63 -22.38
CA ARG A 396 13.69 7.23 -21.08
C ARG A 396 13.73 6.23 -19.94
N LEU A 397 13.19 5.02 -20.12
CA LEU A 397 13.28 3.94 -19.15
C LEU A 397 14.73 3.56 -18.84
N ALA A 398 15.59 3.47 -19.84
CA ALA A 398 17.03 3.21 -19.66
C ALA A 398 17.72 4.32 -18.84
N GLU A 399 17.39 5.59 -19.10
CA GLU A 399 17.90 6.72 -18.30
C GLU A 399 17.44 6.64 -16.84
N LEU A 400 16.15 6.37 -16.60
CA LEU A 400 15.59 6.25 -15.26
C LEU A 400 16.17 5.04 -14.51
N GLU A 401 16.36 3.90 -15.18
CA GLU A 401 17.04 2.71 -14.65
C GLU A 401 18.47 3.06 -14.18
N LYS A 402 19.24 3.73 -15.07
CA LYS A 402 20.59 4.15 -14.72
C LYS A 402 20.63 5.08 -13.50
N ARG A 403 19.78 6.11 -13.47
CA ARG A 403 19.70 7.05 -12.33
C ARG A 403 19.38 6.33 -11.02
N THR A 404 18.46 5.36 -11.07
CA THR A 404 18.03 4.59 -9.90
C THR A 404 19.14 3.64 -9.44
N THR A 405 19.90 3.07 -10.38
CA THR A 405 21.09 2.24 -10.09
C THR A 405 22.20 3.07 -9.45
N ASP A 406 22.51 4.24 -10.02
CA ASP A 406 23.53 5.16 -9.50
C ASP A 406 23.19 5.65 -8.08
N ALA A 407 21.91 5.76 -7.74
CA ALA A 407 21.43 6.08 -6.40
C ALA A 407 21.45 4.88 -5.42
N GLY A 408 21.88 3.69 -5.85
CA GLY A 408 21.91 2.49 -5.01
C GLY A 408 20.54 1.85 -4.71
N GLU A 409 19.49 2.27 -5.43
CA GLU A 409 18.12 1.78 -5.28
C GLU A 409 17.85 0.51 -6.08
N VAL A 410 18.56 -0.57 -5.76
CA VAL A 410 18.65 -1.80 -6.58
C VAL A 410 17.28 -2.41 -6.89
N VAL A 411 16.35 -2.44 -5.93
CA VAL A 411 15.01 -3.02 -6.14
C VAL A 411 14.23 -2.22 -7.18
N PHE A 412 14.22 -0.89 -7.05
CA PHE A 412 13.50 -0.04 -7.99
C PHE A 412 14.16 0.00 -9.36
N ALA A 413 15.49 -0.06 -9.43
CA ALA A 413 16.21 -0.19 -10.70
C ALA A 413 15.79 -1.46 -11.45
N ARG A 414 15.72 -2.61 -10.75
CA ARG A 414 15.23 -3.87 -11.33
C ARG A 414 13.76 -3.79 -11.77
N GLN A 415 12.90 -3.12 -11.00
CA GLN A 415 11.51 -2.89 -11.43
C GLN A 415 11.43 -2.08 -12.73
N ILE A 416 12.27 -1.04 -12.88
CA ILE A 416 12.35 -0.26 -14.13
C ILE A 416 12.91 -1.11 -15.27
N GLN A 417 13.91 -1.94 -15.00
CA GLN A 417 14.50 -2.85 -15.99
C GLN A 417 13.48 -3.85 -16.52
N VAL A 418 12.61 -4.43 -15.67
CA VAL A 418 11.52 -5.31 -16.11
C VAL A 418 10.61 -4.57 -17.07
N LEU A 419 10.13 -3.36 -16.72
CA LEU A 419 9.27 -2.55 -17.57
C LEU A 419 9.93 -2.23 -18.94
N ARG A 420 11.25 -1.98 -18.94
CA ARG A 420 12.00 -1.72 -20.16
C ARG A 420 12.09 -2.97 -21.04
N LEU A 421 12.44 -4.12 -20.48
CA LEU A 421 12.51 -5.39 -21.19
C LEU A 421 11.16 -5.79 -21.81
N ASP A 422 10.08 -5.63 -21.06
CA ASP A 422 8.71 -5.87 -21.52
C ASP A 422 8.37 -4.98 -22.74
N LEU A 423 8.68 -3.69 -22.66
CA LEU A 423 8.42 -2.76 -23.75
C LEU A 423 9.32 -3.03 -24.98
N GLU A 424 10.60 -3.32 -24.77
CA GLU A 424 11.53 -3.70 -25.84
C GLU A 424 11.04 -4.95 -26.58
N ALA A 425 10.60 -5.97 -25.85
CA ALA A 425 10.09 -7.20 -26.43
C ALA A 425 8.89 -6.96 -27.35
N TRP A 426 7.90 -6.22 -26.89
CA TRP A 426 6.72 -5.90 -27.71
C TRP A 426 7.02 -4.96 -28.87
N THR A 427 8.04 -4.12 -28.74
CA THR A 427 8.53 -3.30 -29.85
C THR A 427 9.23 -4.16 -30.91
N ARG A 428 10.02 -5.19 -30.51
CA ARG A 428 10.62 -6.18 -31.41
C ARG A 428 9.57 -7.03 -32.13
N HIS A 429 8.55 -7.48 -31.39
CA HIS A 429 7.42 -8.21 -32.00
C HIS A 429 6.70 -7.37 -33.07
N ALA A 430 6.41 -6.10 -32.78
CA ALA A 430 5.83 -5.19 -33.77
C ALA A 430 6.71 -5.03 -35.00
N ALA A 431 8.04 -5.13 -34.86
CA ALA A 431 9.02 -5.13 -35.97
C ALA A 431 9.24 -6.51 -36.62
N LYS A 432 8.46 -7.55 -36.21
CA LYS A 432 8.55 -8.94 -36.68
C LYS A 432 9.86 -9.65 -36.30
N ASP A 433 10.54 -9.19 -35.28
CA ASP A 433 11.70 -9.85 -34.65
C ASP A 433 11.24 -10.68 -33.45
N ASP A 434 10.45 -11.73 -33.72
CA ASP A 434 9.78 -12.54 -32.71
C ASP A 434 10.76 -13.35 -31.84
N VAL A 435 11.91 -13.74 -32.40
CA VAL A 435 12.95 -14.47 -31.70
C VAL A 435 13.52 -13.61 -30.57
N GLN A 436 13.86 -12.36 -30.88
CA GLN A 436 14.38 -11.44 -29.88
C GLN A 436 13.29 -11.00 -28.89
N ALA A 437 12.04 -10.88 -29.35
CA ALA A 437 10.91 -10.54 -28.49
C ALA A 437 10.71 -11.60 -27.38
N VAL A 438 10.70 -12.89 -27.73
CA VAL A 438 10.58 -13.99 -26.76
C VAL A 438 11.78 -14.01 -25.80
N ALA A 439 13.01 -13.82 -26.31
CA ALA A 439 14.21 -13.81 -25.46
C ALA A 439 14.20 -12.68 -24.43
N LEU A 440 13.73 -11.48 -24.80
CA LEU A 440 13.62 -10.33 -23.88
C LEU A 440 12.55 -10.56 -22.80
N LEU A 441 11.38 -11.11 -23.18
CA LEU A 441 10.34 -11.44 -22.19
C LEU A 441 10.80 -12.55 -21.25
N GLN A 442 11.58 -13.52 -21.72
CA GLN A 442 12.14 -14.53 -20.84
C GLN A 442 13.06 -13.92 -19.77
N GLN A 443 13.91 -12.96 -20.16
CA GLN A 443 14.74 -12.20 -19.21
C GLN A 443 13.87 -11.39 -18.24
N ALA A 444 12.78 -10.78 -18.70
CA ALA A 444 11.86 -10.04 -17.85
C ALA A 444 11.17 -10.94 -16.83
N VAL A 445 10.69 -12.13 -17.23
CA VAL A 445 10.06 -13.15 -16.34
C VAL A 445 11.02 -13.64 -15.26
N GLU A 446 12.29 -13.89 -15.62
CA GLU A 446 13.33 -14.32 -14.68
C GLU A 446 13.66 -13.19 -13.68
N LEU A 447 13.85 -11.97 -14.19
CA LEU A 447 14.18 -10.81 -13.37
C LEU A 447 13.04 -10.43 -12.41
N GLU A 448 11.78 -10.42 -12.90
CA GLU A 448 10.60 -10.19 -12.07
C GLU A 448 10.48 -11.24 -10.97
N GLY A 449 10.69 -12.53 -11.31
CA GLY A 449 10.65 -13.62 -10.34
C GLY A 449 11.73 -13.54 -9.25
N ALA A 450 12.90 -12.98 -9.58
CA ALA A 450 14.01 -12.78 -8.65
C ALA A 450 13.94 -11.45 -7.87
N THR A 451 12.93 -10.59 -8.16
CA THR A 451 12.83 -9.27 -7.58
C THR A 451 11.59 -9.19 -6.66
N PRO A 452 11.74 -8.88 -5.36
CA PRO A 452 10.59 -8.77 -4.48
C PRO A 452 9.65 -7.65 -4.95
N LYS A 453 8.35 -7.92 -4.83
CA LYS A 453 7.31 -6.92 -5.06
C LYS A 453 7.42 -5.83 -3.99
N PRO A 454 7.58 -4.55 -4.35
CA PRO A 454 7.52 -3.48 -3.36
C PRO A 454 6.16 -3.47 -2.65
N PRO A 455 6.12 -3.25 -1.32
CA PRO A 455 4.86 -3.30 -0.56
C PRO A 455 3.85 -2.21 -0.99
N VAL A 456 4.31 -1.14 -1.61
CA VAL A 456 3.46 -0.02 -2.06
C VAL A 456 2.52 -0.40 -3.21
N THR A 457 2.78 -1.48 -3.95
CA THR A 457 1.95 -1.89 -5.11
C THR A 457 1.20 -3.20 -4.87
N PRO A 458 -0.05 -3.36 -5.35
CA PRO A 458 -0.77 -4.63 -5.27
C PRO A 458 -0.12 -5.75 -6.10
N ALA A 459 0.46 -5.41 -7.26
CA ALA A 459 1.11 -6.32 -8.20
C ALA A 459 2.00 -5.53 -9.18
N PRO A 460 2.82 -6.17 -10.04
CA PRO A 460 3.42 -5.51 -11.21
C PRO A 460 2.37 -4.75 -12.03
N THR A 461 2.78 -3.75 -12.79
CA THR A 461 1.86 -2.97 -13.65
C THR A 461 1.15 -3.89 -14.65
N LEU A 462 1.92 -4.72 -15.34
CA LEU A 462 1.51 -5.95 -16.02
C LEU A 462 2.56 -7.01 -15.67
N PRO A 463 2.18 -8.23 -15.25
CA PRO A 463 3.16 -9.28 -14.98
C PRO A 463 3.88 -9.73 -16.23
N ALA A 464 5.20 -9.84 -16.18
CA ALA A 464 6.00 -10.32 -17.31
C ALA A 464 5.58 -11.72 -17.81
N PRO A 465 5.22 -12.71 -16.96
CA PRO A 465 4.70 -13.99 -17.46
C PRO A 465 3.33 -13.87 -18.16
N GLU A 466 2.48 -12.88 -17.79
CA GLU A 466 1.23 -12.62 -18.54
C GLU A 466 1.55 -12.09 -19.94
N LEU A 467 2.48 -11.12 -20.04
CA LEU A 467 2.92 -10.59 -21.33
C LEU A 467 3.62 -11.64 -22.21
N MET A 468 4.37 -12.57 -21.61
CA MET A 468 4.93 -13.73 -22.30
C MET A 468 3.81 -14.62 -22.85
N GLY A 469 2.78 -14.91 -22.05
CA GLY A 469 1.62 -15.68 -22.49
C GLY A 469 0.90 -15.03 -23.66
N ASP A 470 0.68 -13.72 -23.60
CA ASP A 470 0.07 -12.95 -24.69
C ASP A 470 0.88 -13.06 -26.00
N LEU A 471 2.19 -12.86 -25.92
CA LEU A 471 3.07 -12.96 -27.08
C LEU A 471 3.08 -14.39 -27.68
N LEU A 472 3.25 -15.41 -26.84
CA LEU A 472 3.28 -16.80 -27.28
C LEU A 472 1.95 -17.22 -27.93
N LEU A 473 0.83 -16.72 -27.42
CA LEU A 473 -0.49 -16.98 -28.00
C LEU A 473 -0.64 -16.30 -29.37
N GLU A 474 -0.16 -15.08 -29.56
CA GLU A 474 -0.14 -14.38 -30.85
C GLU A 474 0.77 -15.11 -31.87
N LEU A 475 1.84 -15.77 -31.40
CA LEU A 475 2.73 -16.59 -32.22
C LEU A 475 2.21 -18.01 -32.51
N GLY A 476 1.01 -18.37 -32.02
CA GLY A 476 0.43 -19.71 -32.18
C GLY A 476 1.07 -20.80 -31.32
N ARG A 477 1.93 -20.44 -30.34
CA ARG A 477 2.63 -21.35 -29.42
C ARG A 477 1.76 -21.63 -28.17
N ALA A 478 0.55 -22.15 -28.41
CA ALA A 478 -0.54 -22.22 -27.43
C ALA A 478 -0.18 -22.99 -26.14
N GLY A 479 0.57 -24.10 -26.24
CA GLY A 479 1.00 -24.89 -25.06
C GLY A 479 1.92 -24.07 -24.16
N GLU A 480 2.92 -23.39 -24.73
CA GLU A 480 3.86 -22.54 -23.98
C GLU A 480 3.17 -21.29 -23.42
N ALA A 481 2.21 -20.73 -24.16
CA ALA A 481 1.37 -19.65 -23.66
C ALA A 481 0.58 -20.07 -22.41
N ALA A 482 0.00 -21.26 -22.41
CA ALA A 482 -0.71 -21.80 -21.24
C ALA A 482 0.21 -21.94 -20.02
N ASP A 483 1.48 -22.36 -20.22
CA ASP A 483 2.45 -22.46 -19.11
C ASP A 483 2.84 -21.08 -18.57
N ALA A 484 3.03 -20.08 -19.44
CA ALA A 484 3.32 -18.71 -19.04
C ALA A 484 2.15 -18.09 -18.21
N TYR A 485 0.90 -18.30 -18.62
CA TYR A 485 -0.26 -17.84 -17.86
C TYR A 485 -0.43 -18.59 -16.53
N ARG A 486 -0.12 -19.89 -16.45
CA ARG A 486 -0.09 -20.63 -15.20
C ARG A 486 0.91 -20.05 -14.22
N LEU A 487 2.13 -19.73 -14.70
CA LEU A 487 3.14 -19.06 -13.88
C LEU A 487 2.66 -17.68 -13.41
N SER A 488 1.98 -16.92 -14.25
CA SER A 488 1.36 -15.64 -13.84
C SER A 488 0.32 -15.83 -12.74
N LEU A 489 -0.55 -16.85 -12.87
CA LEU A 489 -1.60 -17.14 -11.90
C LEU A 489 -1.08 -17.75 -10.59
N GLU A 490 0.06 -18.44 -10.62
CA GLU A 490 0.77 -18.90 -9.42
C GLU A 490 1.28 -17.73 -8.60
N ARG A 491 1.89 -16.72 -9.24
CA ARG A 491 2.43 -15.52 -8.59
C ARG A 491 1.36 -14.51 -8.19
N PHE A 492 0.34 -14.36 -9.05
CA PHE A 492 -0.74 -13.35 -8.94
C PHE A 492 -2.10 -14.04 -9.13
N PRO A 493 -2.65 -14.70 -8.11
CA PRO A 493 -3.83 -15.54 -8.25
C PRO A 493 -5.06 -14.77 -8.72
N ARG A 494 -5.89 -15.47 -9.51
CA ARG A 494 -7.20 -14.98 -9.96
C ARG A 494 -7.15 -13.64 -10.72
N ARG A 495 -6.07 -13.38 -11.46
CA ARG A 495 -6.02 -12.26 -12.39
C ARG A 495 -6.97 -12.51 -13.56
N PHE A 496 -7.75 -11.47 -13.90
CA PHE A 496 -8.72 -11.54 -15.00
C PHE A 496 -8.05 -11.90 -16.34
N ASN A 497 -7.04 -11.11 -16.76
CA ASN A 497 -6.40 -11.26 -18.07
C ASN A 497 -5.61 -12.56 -18.15
N SER A 498 -4.85 -12.94 -17.13
CA SER A 498 -4.12 -14.22 -17.11
C SER A 498 -5.08 -15.42 -17.14
N THR A 499 -6.24 -15.35 -16.46
CA THR A 499 -7.25 -16.44 -16.48
C THR A 499 -7.92 -16.54 -17.84
N LEU A 500 -8.24 -15.40 -18.47
CA LEU A 500 -8.79 -15.38 -19.84
C LEU A 500 -7.77 -15.88 -20.86
N GLY A 501 -6.52 -15.43 -20.76
CA GLY A 501 -5.42 -15.87 -21.63
C GLY A 501 -5.17 -17.37 -21.50
N LEU A 502 -5.15 -17.90 -20.26
CA LEU A 502 -5.04 -19.35 -20.02
C LEU A 502 -6.16 -20.14 -20.69
N ALA A 503 -7.41 -19.68 -20.54
CA ALA A 503 -8.55 -20.36 -21.15
C ALA A 503 -8.43 -20.42 -22.70
N ARG A 504 -8.07 -19.30 -23.31
CA ARG A 504 -7.84 -19.19 -24.76
C ARG A 504 -6.66 -20.05 -25.25
N ALA A 505 -5.54 -20.04 -24.50
CA ALA A 505 -4.38 -20.84 -24.82
C ALA A 505 -4.66 -22.35 -24.75
N LEU A 506 -5.39 -22.79 -23.73
CA LEU A 506 -5.81 -24.20 -23.59
C LEU A 506 -6.77 -24.61 -24.70
N GLU A 507 -7.72 -23.76 -25.08
CA GLU A 507 -8.64 -24.01 -26.19
C GLU A 507 -7.87 -24.13 -27.52
N ALA A 508 -6.93 -23.23 -27.80
CA ALA A 508 -6.07 -23.26 -28.97
C ALA A 508 -5.14 -24.48 -29.00
N ALA A 509 -4.68 -24.96 -27.84
CA ALA A 509 -3.92 -26.20 -27.69
C ALA A 509 -4.76 -27.48 -27.81
N GLY A 510 -6.10 -27.37 -27.90
CA GLY A 510 -7.01 -28.51 -28.00
C GLY A 510 -7.42 -29.15 -26.68
N ASP A 511 -6.97 -28.67 -25.55
CA ASP A 511 -7.38 -29.15 -24.22
C ASP A 511 -8.72 -28.51 -23.79
N ARG A 512 -9.80 -28.98 -24.39
CA ARG A 512 -11.14 -28.45 -24.16
C ARG A 512 -11.60 -28.59 -22.70
N ARG A 513 -11.13 -29.61 -21.98
CA ARG A 513 -11.52 -29.84 -20.58
C ARG A 513 -10.89 -28.78 -19.66
N ALA A 514 -9.58 -28.57 -19.78
CA ALA A 514 -8.89 -27.56 -18.99
C ALA A 514 -9.34 -26.14 -19.38
N ALA A 515 -9.58 -25.88 -20.69
CA ALA A 515 -10.14 -24.60 -21.13
C ALA A 515 -11.49 -24.30 -20.49
N ALA A 516 -12.42 -25.29 -20.48
CA ALA A 516 -13.72 -25.13 -19.82
C ALA A 516 -13.60 -24.84 -18.32
N ALA A 517 -12.66 -25.46 -17.60
CA ALA A 517 -12.39 -25.17 -16.20
C ALA A 517 -11.89 -23.72 -16.01
N ALA A 518 -10.92 -23.27 -16.82
CA ALA A 518 -10.40 -21.91 -16.76
C ALA A 518 -11.48 -20.85 -17.10
N TYR A 519 -12.35 -21.11 -18.06
CA TYR A 519 -13.51 -20.25 -18.33
C TYR A 519 -14.48 -20.21 -17.13
N CYS A 520 -14.69 -21.32 -16.43
CA CYS A 520 -15.55 -21.34 -15.24
C CYS A 520 -14.93 -20.56 -14.07
N ASP A 521 -13.62 -20.61 -13.90
CA ASP A 521 -12.92 -19.79 -12.93
C ASP A 521 -13.09 -18.30 -13.26
N LEU A 522 -12.94 -17.92 -14.53
CA LEU A 522 -13.15 -16.54 -14.95
C LEU A 522 -14.61 -16.08 -14.78
N VAL A 523 -15.60 -16.95 -15.08
CA VAL A 523 -17.02 -16.66 -14.80
C VAL A 523 -17.24 -16.38 -13.31
N ALA A 524 -16.56 -17.11 -12.43
CA ALA A 524 -16.65 -16.89 -10.98
C ALA A 524 -15.98 -15.56 -10.55
N ILE A 525 -14.81 -15.25 -11.11
CA ILE A 525 -14.09 -13.99 -10.86
C ILE A 525 -14.93 -12.81 -11.34
N ALA A 526 -15.45 -12.86 -12.56
CA ALA A 526 -16.20 -11.80 -13.23
C ALA A 526 -17.71 -11.81 -12.94
N ALA A 527 -18.15 -12.43 -11.86
CA ALA A 527 -19.58 -12.58 -11.56
C ALA A 527 -20.33 -11.22 -11.50
N ARG A 528 -19.64 -10.17 -11.08
CA ARG A 528 -20.15 -8.78 -10.99
C ARG A 528 -19.52 -7.85 -12.04
N GLY A 529 -18.79 -8.41 -12.99
CA GLY A 529 -18.06 -7.65 -14.02
C GLY A 529 -18.99 -6.95 -15.01
N THR A 530 -18.46 -5.86 -15.59
CA THR A 530 -19.15 -5.03 -16.61
C THR A 530 -18.34 -4.89 -17.90
N ARG A 531 -17.17 -5.51 -18.03
CA ARG A 531 -16.28 -5.49 -19.21
C ARG A 531 -16.94 -6.15 -20.42
N ALA A 532 -17.53 -5.35 -21.31
CA ALA A 532 -18.45 -5.80 -22.35
C ALA A 532 -17.89 -6.88 -23.29
N GLY A 533 -16.68 -6.69 -23.82
CA GLY A 533 -16.05 -7.62 -24.77
C GLY A 533 -15.84 -9.00 -24.16
N SER A 534 -15.13 -9.08 -23.03
CA SER A 534 -14.82 -10.34 -22.35
C SER A 534 -16.07 -11.03 -21.80
N LEU A 535 -17.07 -10.26 -21.33
CA LEU A 535 -18.34 -10.85 -20.86
C LEU A 535 -19.17 -11.46 -22.00
N ALA A 536 -19.06 -10.93 -23.24
CA ALA A 536 -19.68 -11.56 -24.40
C ALA A 536 -19.08 -12.94 -24.68
N GLU A 537 -17.76 -13.07 -24.59
CA GLU A 537 -17.03 -14.34 -24.72
C GLU A 537 -17.41 -15.35 -23.64
N LEU A 538 -17.67 -14.91 -22.41
CA LEU A 538 -18.05 -15.77 -21.29
C LEU A 538 -19.51 -16.27 -21.36
N ARG A 539 -20.39 -15.66 -22.18
CA ARG A 539 -21.82 -16.05 -22.24
C ARG A 539 -22.05 -17.54 -22.51
N PRO A 540 -21.38 -18.19 -23.48
CA PRO A 540 -21.57 -19.61 -23.75
C PRO A 540 -21.22 -20.51 -22.56
N HIS A 541 -20.23 -20.12 -21.75
CA HIS A 541 -19.70 -20.91 -20.64
C HIS A 541 -20.53 -20.81 -19.35
N ARG A 542 -21.33 -19.74 -19.18
CA ARG A 542 -22.10 -19.50 -17.93
C ARG A 542 -23.08 -20.63 -17.57
N ALA A 543 -23.72 -21.24 -18.56
CA ALA A 543 -24.69 -22.31 -18.33
C ALA A 543 -23.99 -23.61 -17.87
N SER A 544 -22.92 -24.01 -18.57
CA SER A 544 -22.13 -25.20 -18.24
C SER A 544 -21.43 -25.09 -16.89
N CYS A 545 -20.93 -23.90 -16.53
CA CYS A 545 -20.27 -23.65 -15.24
C CYS A 545 -21.24 -23.71 -14.04
N ARG A 546 -22.51 -23.40 -14.23
CA ARG A 546 -23.52 -23.56 -13.17
C ARG A 546 -23.89 -25.04 -12.90
N ALA A 547 -23.79 -25.90 -13.90
CA ALA A 547 -24.09 -27.32 -13.78
C ALA A 547 -22.94 -28.12 -13.09
N GLN A 548 -21.74 -27.54 -12.98
CA GLN A 548 -20.57 -28.16 -12.36
C GLN A 548 -20.39 -27.78 -10.87
N ARG A 549 -21.15 -26.82 -10.35
CA ARG A 549 -21.24 -26.43 -8.94
C ARG A 549 -22.37 -27.14 -8.24
#